data_423766d8bee506a094783611878bd4c7
#
_entry.id   423766d8bee506a094783611878bd4c7
#
_cell.length_a   1.000
_cell.length_b   1.000
_cell.length_c   1.000
_cell.angle_alpha   90.00
_cell.angle_beta   90.00
_cell.angle_gamma   90.00
#
_symmetry.space_group_name_H-M   'P 1'
#
loop_
_entity.id
_entity.type
_entity.pdbx_description
1 polymer ?
#
loop_
_entity_poly.entity_id
_entity_poly.type
_entity_poly.pdbx_seq_one_letter_code
_entity_poly.pdbx_strand_id
1 'polypeptide(L)'
;MKKDQKGITLIELLVVMVIIAMFATVVGSRVFRNVEKGRQTVAKEQISEFESVLDLYRLDVGKYPSTEEGLQALRVRPTGVSNWDGPYLKKDVPVDPWTHPYVYRCPGQHGDFDLLSYGADGQEGGDGDNADIKNWN
;
A
#
# COMPACT_ATOMS: atom_id res chain seq x y z
N MET A 1 59.78 -2.07 -21.84
CA MET A 1 58.52 -1.65 -22.50
C MET A 1 57.87 -0.57 -21.64
N LYS A 2 57.84 0.69 -22.10
CA LYS A 2 57.05 1.74 -21.43
C LYS A 2 55.59 1.51 -21.75
N LYS A 3 54.75 1.25 -20.74
CA LYS A 3 53.30 1.30 -20.88
C LYS A 3 52.89 2.74 -21.11
N ASP A 4 52.31 3.04 -22.27
CA ASP A 4 51.68 4.32 -22.52
C ASP A 4 50.49 4.49 -21.54
N GLN A 5 50.71 5.26 -20.50
CA GLN A 5 49.63 5.71 -19.62
C GLN A 5 48.91 6.85 -20.35
N LYS A 6 47.85 6.50 -21.09
CA LYS A 6 46.92 7.49 -21.63
C LYS A 6 46.11 8.05 -20.48
N GLY A 7 46.39 9.29 -20.14
CA GLY A 7 45.59 10.03 -19.16
C GLY A 7 44.18 10.36 -19.72
N ILE A 8 43.16 10.30 -18.90
CA ILE A 8 41.78 10.73 -19.24
C ILE A 8 41.79 12.26 -19.33
N THR A 9 41.26 12.80 -20.44
CA THR A 9 41.10 14.24 -20.61
C THR A 9 39.92 14.79 -19.82
N LEU A 10 39.97 16.06 -19.41
CA LEU A 10 38.92 16.72 -18.66
C LEU A 10 37.60 16.76 -19.46
N ILE A 11 37.67 16.93 -20.77
CA ILE A 11 36.50 16.91 -21.66
C ILE A 11 35.88 15.52 -21.78
N GLU A 12 36.69 14.46 -21.79
CA GLU A 12 36.23 13.07 -21.82
C GLU A 12 35.46 12.72 -20.56
N LEU A 13 35.91 13.17 -19.39
CA LEU A 13 35.20 13.03 -18.12
C LEU A 13 33.89 13.82 -18.14
N LEU A 14 33.89 15.04 -18.67
CA LEU A 14 32.71 15.89 -18.75
C LEU A 14 31.63 15.27 -19.63
N VAL A 15 32.00 14.74 -20.80
CA VAL A 15 31.08 14.06 -21.73
C VAL A 15 30.46 12.83 -21.07
N VAL A 16 31.25 12.02 -20.37
CA VAL A 16 30.74 10.84 -19.63
C VAL A 16 29.73 11.24 -18.55
N MET A 17 30.02 12.31 -17.80
CA MET A 17 29.12 12.83 -16.78
C MET A 17 27.77 13.30 -17.37
N VAL A 18 27.81 14.00 -18.53
CA VAL A 18 26.59 14.43 -19.23
C VAL A 18 25.76 13.23 -19.69
N ILE A 19 26.42 12.23 -20.29
CA ILE A 19 25.73 11.01 -20.73
C ILE A 19 25.07 10.27 -19.56
N ILE A 20 25.79 10.09 -18.44
CA ILE A 20 25.26 9.46 -17.25
C ILE A 20 24.05 10.25 -16.71
N ALA A 21 24.12 11.58 -16.66
CA ALA A 21 23.03 12.43 -16.22
C ALA A 21 21.79 12.30 -17.12
N MET A 22 21.96 12.21 -18.43
CA MET A 22 20.86 11.98 -19.38
C MET A 22 20.19 10.62 -19.16
N PHE A 23 20.97 9.56 -18.98
CA PHE A 23 20.41 8.23 -18.71
C PHE A 23 19.72 8.16 -17.33
N ALA A 24 20.29 8.80 -16.32
CA ALA A 24 19.72 8.81 -14.97
C ALA A 24 18.31 9.40 -14.93
N THR A 25 18.03 10.46 -15.69
CA THR A 25 16.70 11.07 -15.77
C THR A 25 15.65 10.15 -16.42
N VAL A 26 16.02 9.44 -17.49
CA VAL A 26 15.09 8.54 -18.19
C VAL A 26 14.81 7.27 -17.39
N VAL A 27 15.84 6.67 -16.80
CA VAL A 27 15.71 5.43 -16.02
C VAL A 27 14.99 5.69 -14.70
N GLY A 28 15.35 6.79 -14.02
CA GLY A 28 14.76 7.16 -12.73
C GLY A 28 13.25 7.29 -12.79
N SER A 29 12.71 8.00 -13.78
CA SER A 29 11.27 8.21 -13.92
C SER A 29 10.45 6.91 -14.16
N ARG A 30 11.03 5.95 -14.85
CA ARG A 30 10.39 4.64 -15.07
C ARG A 30 10.39 3.76 -13.82
N VAL A 31 11.51 3.77 -13.09
CA VAL A 31 11.64 2.99 -11.84
C VAL A 31 10.65 3.50 -10.79
N PHE A 32 10.55 4.81 -10.58
CA PHE A 32 9.61 5.38 -9.63
C PHE A 32 8.16 5.05 -9.95
N ARG A 33 7.75 5.15 -11.22
CA ARG A 33 6.38 4.75 -11.62
C ARG A 33 6.09 3.27 -11.40
N ASN A 34 7.06 2.39 -11.61
CA ASN A 34 6.86 0.95 -11.39
C ASN A 34 6.76 0.60 -9.91
N VAL A 35 7.53 1.28 -9.06
CA VAL A 35 7.44 1.13 -7.60
C VAL A 35 6.07 1.55 -7.10
N GLU A 36 5.54 2.68 -7.59
CA GLU A 36 4.24 3.18 -7.18
C GLU A 36 3.08 2.29 -7.62
N LYS A 37 3.12 1.78 -8.86
CA LYS A 37 2.17 0.76 -9.32
C LYS A 37 2.22 -0.51 -8.47
N GLY A 38 3.41 -0.93 -8.05
CA GLY A 38 3.60 -2.05 -7.14
C GLY A 38 2.92 -1.81 -5.79
N ARG A 39 3.07 -0.63 -5.21
CA ARG A 39 2.40 -0.24 -3.96
C ARG A 39 0.89 -0.27 -4.08
N GLN A 40 0.33 0.29 -5.16
CA GLN A 40 -1.11 0.23 -5.40
C GLN A 40 -1.63 -1.20 -5.52
N THR A 41 -0.87 -2.08 -6.19
CA THR A 41 -1.23 -3.50 -6.29
C THR A 41 -1.24 -4.16 -4.92
N VAL A 42 -0.22 -3.96 -4.11
CA VAL A 42 -0.15 -4.48 -2.74
C VAL A 42 -1.32 -3.97 -1.88
N ALA A 43 -1.66 -2.69 -1.97
CA ALA A 43 -2.80 -2.14 -1.24
C ALA A 43 -4.13 -2.79 -1.65
N LYS A 44 -4.34 -3.04 -2.95
CA LYS A 44 -5.53 -3.76 -3.45
C LYS A 44 -5.60 -5.19 -2.94
N GLU A 45 -4.47 -5.90 -2.94
CA GLU A 45 -4.39 -7.27 -2.43
C GLU A 45 -4.67 -7.32 -0.93
N GLN A 46 -4.12 -6.38 -0.15
CA GLN A 46 -4.39 -6.28 1.28
C GLN A 46 -5.86 -5.98 1.58
N ILE A 47 -6.50 -5.08 0.82
CA ILE A 47 -7.94 -4.80 0.95
C ILE A 47 -8.75 -6.05 0.68
N SER A 48 -8.44 -6.80 -0.39
CA SER A 48 -9.12 -8.05 -0.72
C SER A 48 -8.91 -9.14 0.35
N GLU A 49 -7.73 -9.20 0.96
CA GLU A 49 -7.47 -10.07 2.10
C GLU A 49 -8.33 -9.69 3.31
N PHE A 50 -8.42 -8.40 3.64
CA PHE A 50 -9.29 -7.93 4.71
C PHE A 50 -10.76 -8.26 4.46
N GLU A 51 -11.26 -8.10 3.23
CA GLU A 51 -12.64 -8.47 2.89
C GLU A 51 -12.90 -9.95 3.21
N SER A 52 -12.00 -10.83 2.77
CA SER A 52 -12.12 -12.27 3.04
C SER A 52 -12.11 -12.59 4.54
N VAL A 53 -11.26 -11.92 5.29
CA VAL A 53 -11.14 -12.12 6.75
C VAL A 53 -12.34 -11.51 7.50
N LEU A 54 -12.86 -10.38 7.03
CA LEU A 54 -14.10 -9.78 7.56
C LEU A 54 -15.32 -10.68 7.34
N ASP A 55 -15.37 -11.37 6.19
CA ASP A 55 -16.42 -12.36 5.93
C ASP A 55 -16.36 -13.56 6.88
N LEU A 56 -15.15 -14.04 7.20
CA LEU A 56 -14.96 -15.08 8.21
C LEU A 56 -15.42 -14.61 9.60
N TYR A 57 -15.07 -13.41 9.99
CA TYR A 57 -15.53 -12.79 11.23
C TYR A 57 -17.07 -12.74 11.26
N ARG A 58 -17.71 -12.31 10.16
CA ARG A 58 -19.17 -12.27 10.06
C ARG A 58 -19.81 -13.65 10.16
N LEU A 59 -19.19 -14.69 9.60
CA LEU A 59 -19.70 -16.07 9.71
C LEU A 59 -19.78 -16.54 11.16
N ASP A 60 -18.80 -16.22 11.98
CA ASP A 60 -18.74 -16.62 13.38
C ASP A 60 -19.61 -15.71 14.27
N VAL A 61 -19.50 -14.41 14.10
CA VAL A 61 -20.12 -13.40 14.98
C VAL A 61 -21.53 -13.01 14.54
N GLY A 62 -21.86 -13.21 13.26
CA GLY A 62 -23.15 -12.87 12.67
C GLY A 62 -23.26 -11.44 12.12
N LYS A 63 -22.25 -10.61 12.33
CA LYS A 63 -22.17 -9.23 11.83
C LYS A 63 -20.72 -8.83 11.57
N TYR A 64 -20.51 -7.78 10.78
CA TYR A 64 -19.18 -7.17 10.65
C TYR A 64 -18.83 -6.37 11.91
N PRO A 65 -17.54 -6.14 12.20
CA PRO A 65 -17.13 -5.22 13.26
C PRO A 65 -17.71 -3.82 13.05
N SER A 66 -18.05 -3.13 14.13
CA SER A 66 -18.44 -1.72 14.02
C SER A 66 -17.25 -0.83 13.65
N THR A 67 -17.51 0.42 13.27
CA THR A 67 -16.45 1.40 12.99
C THR A 67 -15.53 1.58 14.21
N GLU A 68 -16.07 1.57 15.42
CA GLU A 68 -15.31 1.73 16.67
C GLU A 68 -14.48 0.50 16.99
N GLU A 69 -14.99 -0.70 16.72
CA GLU A 69 -14.25 -1.97 16.87
C GLU A 69 -13.10 -2.04 15.83
N GLY A 70 -13.36 -1.53 14.63
CA GLY A 70 -12.37 -1.42 13.56
C GLY A 70 -11.78 -2.76 13.13
N LEU A 71 -10.71 -2.70 12.36
CA LEU A 71 -9.97 -3.88 11.91
C LEU A 71 -9.26 -4.61 13.07
N GLN A 72 -9.09 -3.96 14.23
CA GLN A 72 -8.53 -4.62 15.42
C GLN A 72 -9.40 -5.78 15.92
N ALA A 73 -10.71 -5.74 15.65
CA ALA A 73 -11.62 -6.86 15.94
C ALA A 73 -11.21 -8.18 15.26
N LEU A 74 -10.41 -8.12 14.19
CA LEU A 74 -9.87 -9.29 13.51
C LEU A 74 -8.67 -9.91 14.26
N ARG A 75 -8.09 -9.18 15.19
CA ARG A 75 -6.94 -9.62 16.00
C ARG A 75 -7.26 -9.88 17.45
N VAL A 76 -8.08 -9.02 18.01
CA VAL A 76 -8.45 -9.03 19.43
C VAL A 76 -9.96 -9.07 19.54
N ARG A 77 -10.46 -9.96 20.40
CA ARG A 77 -11.89 -10.12 20.65
C ARG A 77 -12.48 -8.80 21.16
N PRO A 78 -13.46 -8.22 20.46
CA PRO A 78 -14.14 -7.03 20.97
C PRO A 78 -14.96 -7.34 22.24
N THR A 79 -15.12 -6.33 23.09
CA THR A 79 -15.92 -6.44 24.30
C THR A 79 -17.38 -6.77 23.97
N GLY A 80 -17.96 -7.78 24.64
CA GLY A 80 -19.37 -8.16 24.46
C GLY A 80 -19.64 -9.08 23.26
N VAL A 81 -18.60 -9.48 22.50
CA VAL A 81 -18.74 -10.44 21.41
C VAL A 81 -18.51 -11.86 21.92
N SER A 82 -19.55 -12.71 21.88
CA SER A 82 -19.51 -14.07 22.45
C SER A 82 -18.94 -15.11 21.49
N ASN A 83 -19.27 -15.03 20.20
CA ASN A 83 -18.98 -16.07 19.20
C ASN A 83 -17.72 -15.79 18.41
N TRP A 84 -16.82 -14.99 18.94
CA TRP A 84 -15.55 -14.67 18.29
C TRP A 84 -14.59 -15.86 18.38
N ASP A 85 -14.17 -16.42 17.25
CA ASP A 85 -13.26 -17.58 17.14
C ASP A 85 -11.93 -17.21 16.47
N GLY A 86 -11.48 -15.98 16.67
CA GLY A 86 -10.18 -15.52 16.17
C GLY A 86 -8.98 -15.92 17.02
N PRO A 87 -7.79 -15.39 16.73
CA PRO A 87 -7.55 -14.28 15.80
C PRO A 87 -7.70 -14.66 14.33
N TYR A 88 -8.36 -13.81 13.55
CA TYR A 88 -8.59 -14.00 12.12
C TYR A 88 -7.39 -13.55 11.28
N LEU A 89 -6.59 -12.63 11.80
CA LEU A 89 -5.29 -12.23 11.24
C LEU A 89 -4.17 -12.89 12.04
N LYS A 90 -3.20 -13.48 11.34
CA LYS A 90 -2.01 -14.11 11.97
C LYS A 90 -1.06 -13.10 12.60
N LYS A 91 -1.02 -11.89 12.06
CA LYS A 91 -0.18 -10.78 12.52
C LYS A 91 -1.05 -9.57 12.86
N ASP A 92 -0.43 -8.55 13.42
CA ASP A 92 -1.10 -7.28 13.67
C ASP A 92 -1.66 -6.69 12.38
N VAL A 93 -2.69 -5.84 12.51
CA VAL A 93 -3.29 -5.15 11.36
C VAL A 93 -2.21 -4.35 10.64
N PRO A 94 -1.90 -4.68 9.36
CA PRO A 94 -0.87 -3.98 8.63
C PRO A 94 -1.31 -2.55 8.30
N VAL A 95 -0.33 -1.68 8.11
CA VAL A 95 -0.53 -0.39 7.45
C VAL A 95 -0.46 -0.57 5.94
N ASP A 96 -0.94 0.42 5.20
CA ASP A 96 -0.82 0.42 3.75
C ASP A 96 0.66 0.59 3.29
N PRO A 97 0.97 0.40 2.00
CA PRO A 97 2.34 0.51 1.48
C PRO A 97 2.99 1.90 1.63
N TRP A 98 2.23 2.92 1.96
CA TRP A 98 2.70 4.29 2.26
C TRP A 98 2.78 4.58 3.75
N THR A 99 2.60 3.54 4.60
CA THR A 99 2.65 3.62 6.08
C THR A 99 1.48 4.32 6.75
N HIS A 100 0.36 4.47 6.05
CA HIS A 100 -0.88 4.99 6.62
C HIS A 100 -1.79 3.84 7.09
N PRO A 101 -2.61 4.04 8.12
CA PRO A 101 -3.62 3.05 8.51
C PRO A 101 -4.72 2.97 7.44
N TYR A 102 -5.27 1.76 7.24
CA TYR A 102 -6.49 1.59 6.46
C TYR A 102 -7.68 2.25 7.15
N VAL A 103 -8.57 2.83 6.37
CA VAL A 103 -9.83 3.41 6.87
C VAL A 103 -10.93 2.38 6.73
N TYR A 104 -11.60 2.08 7.83
CA TYR A 104 -12.71 1.15 7.91
C TYR A 104 -13.94 1.82 8.49
N ARG A 105 -15.09 1.61 7.86
CA ARG A 105 -16.40 2.14 8.30
C ARG A 105 -17.46 1.06 8.14
N CYS A 106 -18.20 0.79 9.19
CA CYS A 106 -19.34 -0.13 9.19
C CYS A 106 -20.47 0.41 10.09
N PRO A 107 -21.68 0.60 9.54
CA PRO A 107 -22.09 0.32 8.17
C PRO A 107 -21.40 1.21 7.14
N GLY A 108 -21.17 0.68 5.93
CA GLY A 108 -20.58 1.43 4.81
C GLY A 108 -21.58 2.35 4.12
N GLN A 109 -21.08 3.28 3.34
CA GLN A 109 -21.89 4.11 2.43
C GLN A 109 -22.06 3.45 1.06
N HIS A 110 -21.13 2.56 0.69
CA HIS A 110 -21.06 1.90 -0.61
C HIS A 110 -21.37 0.40 -0.56
N GLY A 111 -21.51 -0.16 0.64
CA GLY A 111 -21.80 -1.56 0.86
C GLY A 111 -21.98 -1.84 2.36
N ASP A 112 -21.87 -3.11 2.76
CA ASP A 112 -21.98 -3.51 4.16
C ASP A 112 -20.93 -2.81 5.03
N PHE A 113 -19.75 -2.60 4.46
CA PHE A 113 -18.66 -1.80 5.04
C PHE A 113 -17.87 -1.11 3.94
N ASP A 114 -17.21 -0.01 4.27
CA ASP A 114 -16.26 0.69 3.42
C ASP A 114 -14.84 0.46 3.96
N LEU A 115 -13.93 0.04 3.10
CA LEU A 115 -12.52 -0.17 3.42
C LEU A 115 -11.65 0.45 2.35
N LEU A 116 -10.72 1.32 2.74
CA LEU A 116 -9.87 2.03 1.79
C LEU A 116 -8.51 2.42 2.36
N SER A 117 -7.58 2.66 1.45
CA SER A 117 -6.33 3.39 1.67
C SER A 117 -6.41 4.73 0.95
N TYR A 118 -5.94 5.80 1.57
CA TYR A 118 -5.87 7.12 0.96
C TYR A 118 -4.67 7.32 0.00
N GLY A 119 -3.98 6.24 -0.37
CA GLY A 119 -2.89 6.32 -1.32
C GLY A 119 -1.65 7.03 -0.81
N ALA A 120 -0.84 7.54 -1.74
CA ALA A 120 0.47 8.09 -1.43
C ALA A 120 0.42 9.39 -0.60
N ASP A 121 -0.59 10.23 -0.77
CA ASP A 121 -0.72 11.50 -0.06
C ASP A 121 -1.44 11.40 1.29
N GLY A 122 -2.08 10.26 1.58
CA GLY A 122 -2.81 10.06 2.84
C GLY A 122 -4.05 10.93 2.98
N GLN A 123 -4.60 11.45 1.89
CA GLN A 123 -5.78 12.31 1.85
C GLN A 123 -6.87 11.72 0.98
N GLU A 124 -8.12 11.99 1.33
CA GLU A 124 -9.27 11.52 0.56
C GLU A 124 -9.29 12.12 -0.84
N GLY A 125 -9.51 11.27 -1.85
CA GLY A 125 -9.53 11.65 -3.25
C GLY A 125 -8.18 11.49 -3.94
N GLY A 126 -7.87 12.38 -4.88
CA GLY A 126 -6.63 12.36 -5.65
C GLY A 126 -6.70 11.52 -6.92
N ASP A 127 -5.66 11.65 -7.74
CA ASP A 127 -5.50 10.94 -9.02
C ASP A 127 -4.17 10.22 -9.09
N GLY A 128 -4.04 9.26 -9.99
CA GLY A 128 -2.78 8.56 -10.25
C GLY A 128 -2.23 7.89 -9.00
N ASP A 129 -1.05 8.29 -8.58
CA ASP A 129 -0.37 7.73 -7.41
C ASP A 129 -1.04 8.13 -6.08
N ASN A 130 -1.79 9.23 -6.07
CA ASN A 130 -2.53 9.74 -4.92
C ASN A 130 -3.98 9.24 -4.87
N ALA A 131 -4.42 8.46 -5.86
CA ALA A 131 -5.78 7.93 -5.88
C ALA A 131 -6.05 6.99 -4.71
N ASP A 132 -7.23 7.11 -4.11
CA ASP A 132 -7.69 6.18 -3.07
C ASP A 132 -7.84 4.77 -3.64
N ILE A 133 -7.41 3.77 -2.88
CA ILE A 133 -7.66 2.36 -3.18
C ILE A 133 -8.79 1.89 -2.28
N LYS A 134 -9.89 1.44 -2.89
CA LYS A 134 -11.18 1.18 -2.23
C LYS A 134 -11.64 -0.24 -2.48
N ASN A 135 -12.51 -0.76 -1.60
CA ASN A 135 -13.19 -2.04 -1.82
C ASN A 135 -14.47 -1.92 -2.66
N TRP A 136 -14.78 -0.73 -3.16
CA TRP A 136 -15.92 -0.49 -4.09
C TRP A 136 -15.47 0.27 -5.34
N ASN A 137 -16.28 0.24 -6.39
CA ASN A 137 -16.06 0.95 -7.66
C ASN A 137 -16.59 2.38 -7.64
#